data_d1a6e706a31711a90a5e7d646fa4ec92
#
_entry.id   d1a6e706a31711a90a5e7d646fa4ec92
#
_cell.length_a   1.000
_cell.length_b   1.000
_cell.length_c   1.000
_cell.angle_alpha   90.00
_cell.angle_beta   90.00
_cell.angle_gamma   90.00
#
_symmetry.space_group_name_H-M   'P 1'
#
loop_
_entity.id
_entity.type
_entity.pdbx_description
1 polymer ?
#
loop_
_entity_poly.entity_id
_entity_poly.type
_entity_poly.pdbx_seq_one_letter_code
_entity_poly.pdbx_strand_id
1 'polypeptide(L)'
;KSAGTKTKSAATKTKSGKKVMLINAQHDEECRAVILNNNVIDDYIVEHSSREQIKGNVYLAVINRVEPSIEAAFVDFGGKKFGFLPFKDVLRESYVHTGEKKAKVRIQDVLMRGQKILVQVTKESRDAKGPSLNNALSIPGRFLVLMQGQGSAVSRKIEDESERKKLKEIVADFDLPDNLGLIIRTAGVGRN
;
A
#
# COMPACT_ATOMS: atom_id res chain seq x y z
N LYS A 1 -59.41 11.10 -21.06
CA LYS A 1 -58.75 9.80 -21.33
C LYS A 1 -57.33 10.09 -21.80
N SER A 2 -56.37 9.99 -20.92
CA SER A 2 -54.96 10.09 -21.24
C SER A 2 -54.30 8.79 -20.80
N ALA A 3 -53.76 8.08 -21.78
CA ALA A 3 -53.11 6.81 -21.58
C ALA A 3 -51.64 7.06 -21.18
N GLY A 4 -51.28 6.65 -19.95
CA GLY A 4 -49.90 6.69 -19.47
C GLY A 4 -49.09 5.53 -20.03
N THR A 5 -48.09 5.85 -20.83
CA THR A 5 -47.11 4.90 -21.38
C THR A 5 -46.08 4.60 -20.30
N LYS A 6 -46.10 3.37 -19.74
CA LYS A 6 -45.04 2.84 -18.86
C LYS A 6 -43.84 2.43 -19.69
N THR A 7 -42.79 3.24 -19.66
CA THR A 7 -41.48 2.86 -20.18
C THR A 7 -40.83 1.86 -19.24
N LYS A 8 -40.73 0.60 -19.66
CA LYS A 8 -39.93 -0.42 -18.99
C LYS A 8 -38.45 -0.12 -19.28
N SER A 9 -37.67 0.25 -18.26
CA SER A 9 -36.24 0.29 -18.34
C SER A 9 -35.70 -1.15 -18.47
N ALA A 10 -35.13 -1.46 -19.64
CA ALA A 10 -34.45 -2.73 -19.88
C ALA A 10 -33.12 -2.70 -19.11
N ALA A 11 -33.02 -3.52 -18.07
CA ALA A 11 -31.75 -3.79 -17.41
C ALA A 11 -30.82 -4.46 -18.43
N THR A 12 -29.82 -3.76 -18.88
CA THR A 12 -28.77 -4.26 -19.74
C THR A 12 -27.95 -5.30 -18.94
N LYS A 13 -28.22 -6.59 -19.17
CA LYS A 13 -27.36 -7.67 -18.70
C LYS A 13 -26.01 -7.50 -19.40
N THR A 14 -25.01 -6.98 -18.68
CA THR A 14 -23.61 -6.99 -19.10
C THR A 14 -23.21 -8.45 -19.30
N LYS A 15 -23.06 -8.90 -20.54
CA LYS A 15 -22.46 -10.20 -20.86
C LYS A 15 -21.07 -10.21 -20.26
N SER A 16 -20.79 -11.13 -19.34
CA SER A 16 -19.44 -11.34 -18.81
C SER A 16 -18.54 -11.66 -20.00
N GLY A 17 -17.66 -10.75 -20.35
CA GLY A 17 -16.71 -10.93 -21.43
C GLY A 17 -15.76 -12.09 -21.15
N LYS A 18 -15.28 -12.76 -22.20
CA LYS A 18 -14.28 -13.84 -22.07
C LYS A 18 -12.97 -13.24 -21.58
N LYS A 19 -12.55 -13.59 -20.36
CA LYS A 19 -11.22 -13.28 -19.84
C LYS A 19 -10.27 -14.43 -20.17
N VAL A 20 -9.11 -14.11 -20.69
CA VAL A 20 -8.04 -15.04 -21.05
C VAL A 20 -6.74 -14.54 -20.43
N MET A 21 -6.02 -15.41 -19.76
CA MET A 21 -4.66 -15.15 -19.30
C MET A 21 -3.68 -15.89 -20.21
N LEU A 22 -2.74 -15.18 -20.81
CA LEU A 22 -1.63 -15.72 -21.59
C LEU A 22 -0.37 -15.60 -20.74
N ILE A 23 0.36 -16.70 -20.59
CA ILE A 23 1.61 -16.76 -19.84
C ILE A 23 2.71 -17.25 -20.77
N ASN A 24 3.80 -16.50 -20.85
CA ASN A 24 5.04 -16.90 -21.50
C ASN A 24 6.14 -16.96 -20.44
N ALA A 25 6.59 -18.19 -20.13
CA ALA A 25 7.66 -18.49 -19.18
C ALA A 25 8.71 -19.43 -19.84
N GLN A 26 8.97 -19.26 -21.14
CA GLN A 26 9.91 -20.08 -21.89
C GLN A 26 11.37 -19.79 -21.56
N HIS A 27 11.65 -18.59 -21.04
CA HIS A 27 13.00 -18.17 -20.65
C HIS A 27 13.09 -18.09 -19.14
N ASP A 28 14.16 -18.67 -18.57
CA ASP A 28 14.40 -18.68 -17.12
C ASP A 28 14.62 -17.26 -16.54
N GLU A 29 15.01 -16.32 -17.40
CA GLU A 29 15.31 -14.94 -17.00
C GLU A 29 14.09 -14.01 -17.03
N GLU A 30 13.01 -14.38 -17.72
CA GLU A 30 11.87 -13.51 -17.92
C GLU A 30 10.54 -14.28 -17.98
N CYS A 31 9.57 -13.87 -17.18
CA CYS A 31 8.19 -14.32 -17.25
C CYS A 31 7.26 -13.18 -17.62
N ARG A 32 6.39 -13.39 -18.60
CA ARG A 32 5.38 -12.42 -19.05
C ARG A 32 3.99 -12.99 -18.86
N ALA A 33 3.10 -12.23 -18.25
CA ALA A 33 1.69 -12.54 -18.14
C ALA A 33 0.84 -11.40 -18.68
N VAL A 34 -0.16 -11.72 -19.50
CA VAL A 34 -1.10 -10.77 -20.08
C VAL A 34 -2.52 -11.23 -19.79
N ILE A 35 -3.35 -10.35 -19.28
CA ILE A 35 -4.78 -10.58 -19.10
C ILE A 35 -5.53 -9.86 -20.20
N LEU A 36 -6.29 -10.64 -20.99
CA LEU A 36 -7.16 -10.13 -22.04
C LEU A 36 -8.61 -10.16 -21.56
N ASN A 37 -9.35 -9.10 -21.85
CA ASN A 37 -10.79 -9.01 -21.69
C ASN A 37 -11.40 -8.71 -23.07
N ASN A 38 -12.12 -9.68 -23.66
CA ASN A 38 -12.63 -9.58 -25.04
C ASN A 38 -11.56 -9.24 -26.08
N ASN A 39 -10.39 -9.88 -26.01
CA ASN A 39 -9.22 -9.65 -26.85
C ASN A 39 -8.56 -8.25 -26.73
N VAL A 40 -8.94 -7.47 -25.73
CA VAL A 40 -8.27 -6.20 -25.37
C VAL A 40 -7.40 -6.45 -24.14
N ILE A 41 -6.20 -5.90 -24.11
CA ILE A 41 -5.28 -6.01 -22.96
C ILE A 41 -5.91 -5.27 -21.77
N ASP A 42 -6.18 -6.02 -20.68
CA ASP A 42 -6.71 -5.52 -19.42
C ASP A 42 -5.56 -5.26 -18.42
N ASP A 43 -4.57 -6.17 -18.41
CA ASP A 43 -3.39 -6.05 -17.57
C ASP A 43 -2.18 -6.75 -18.21
N TYR A 44 -0.96 -6.28 -17.86
CA TYR A 44 0.29 -6.81 -18.37
C TYR A 44 1.38 -6.75 -17.32
N ILE A 45 2.00 -7.90 -17.03
CA ILE A 45 3.06 -8.04 -16.04
C ILE A 45 4.27 -8.69 -16.70
N VAL A 46 5.45 -8.14 -16.43
CA VAL A 46 6.75 -8.73 -16.79
C VAL A 46 7.59 -8.84 -15.53
N GLU A 47 8.07 -10.04 -15.26
CA GLU A 47 9.02 -10.30 -14.18
C GLU A 47 10.34 -10.78 -14.75
N HIS A 48 11.43 -10.23 -14.27
CA HIS A 48 12.78 -10.66 -14.59
C HIS A 48 13.41 -11.32 -13.36
N SER A 49 13.88 -12.56 -13.49
CA SER A 49 14.55 -13.30 -12.41
C SER A 49 15.86 -12.64 -11.95
N SER A 50 16.52 -11.90 -12.86
CA SER A 50 17.75 -11.18 -12.56
C SER A 50 17.56 -9.88 -11.77
N ARG A 51 16.29 -9.38 -11.67
CA ARG A 51 15.97 -8.13 -10.98
C ARG A 51 14.96 -8.39 -9.87
N GLU A 52 15.50 -8.71 -8.70
CA GLU A 52 14.68 -8.87 -7.50
C GLU A 52 13.96 -7.55 -7.17
N GLN A 53 12.63 -7.54 -7.30
CA GLN A 53 11.81 -6.40 -6.90
C GLN A 53 11.64 -6.43 -5.39
N ILE A 54 12.31 -5.52 -4.70
CA ILE A 54 12.22 -5.41 -3.23
C ILE A 54 11.12 -4.46 -2.76
N LYS A 55 10.49 -3.71 -3.66
CA LYS A 55 9.39 -2.80 -3.30
C LYS A 55 8.21 -3.55 -2.69
N GLY A 56 7.77 -3.11 -1.51
CA GLY A 56 6.70 -3.74 -0.74
C GLY A 56 7.19 -4.79 0.25
N ASN A 57 8.42 -5.29 0.13
CA ASN A 57 9.00 -6.23 1.07
C ASN A 57 9.16 -5.61 2.46
N VAL A 58 8.99 -6.44 3.48
CA VAL A 58 9.13 -6.07 4.90
C VAL A 58 10.36 -6.74 5.48
N TYR A 59 11.16 -5.98 6.20
CA TYR A 59 12.40 -6.43 6.82
C TYR A 59 12.46 -6.05 8.28
N LEU A 60 13.03 -6.93 9.11
CA LEU A 60 13.51 -6.56 10.43
C LEU A 60 14.91 -5.96 10.26
N ALA A 61 15.02 -4.67 10.45
CA ALA A 61 16.20 -3.89 10.15
C ALA A 61 16.82 -3.28 11.42
N VAL A 62 18.04 -2.77 11.29
CA VAL A 62 18.78 -2.13 12.39
C VAL A 62 19.13 -0.69 12.01
N ILE A 63 18.85 0.26 12.91
CA ILE A 63 19.23 1.65 12.71
C ILE A 63 20.75 1.77 12.78
N ASN A 64 21.37 2.11 11.66
CA ASN A 64 22.82 2.32 11.57
C ASN A 64 23.24 3.70 12.03
N ARG A 65 22.50 4.75 11.57
CA ARG A 65 22.78 6.15 11.90
C ARG A 65 21.50 6.97 11.87
N VAL A 66 21.37 7.85 12.86
CA VAL A 66 20.33 8.90 12.90
C VAL A 66 20.95 10.20 12.43
N GLU A 67 20.29 10.90 11.52
CA GLU A 67 20.76 12.17 10.93
C GLU A 67 19.74 13.28 11.17
N PRO A 68 19.92 14.07 12.26
CA PRO A 68 18.97 15.10 12.65
C PRO A 68 18.81 16.22 11.64
N SER A 69 19.87 16.52 10.87
CA SER A 69 19.88 17.63 9.91
C SER A 69 18.86 17.46 8.77
N ILE A 70 18.53 16.20 8.44
CA ILE A 70 17.56 15.84 7.40
C ILE A 70 16.33 15.11 7.97
N GLU A 71 16.20 15.05 9.30
CA GLU A 71 15.11 14.37 10.00
C GLU A 71 14.88 12.92 9.46
N ALA A 72 15.97 12.14 9.37
CA ALA A 72 15.93 10.78 8.84
C ALA A 72 16.92 9.85 9.54
N ALA A 73 16.70 8.53 9.40
CA ALA A 73 17.63 7.50 9.81
C ALA A 73 18.08 6.69 8.60
N PHE A 74 19.35 6.26 8.62
CA PHE A 74 19.88 5.26 7.71
C PHE A 74 19.83 3.90 8.39
N VAL A 75 19.23 2.93 7.70
CA VAL A 75 18.82 1.64 8.28
C VAL A 75 19.46 0.51 7.49
N ASP A 76 20.08 -0.42 8.18
CA ASP A 76 20.59 -1.67 7.63
C ASP A 76 19.46 -2.71 7.64
N PHE A 77 19.00 -3.08 6.47
CA PHE A 77 17.96 -4.10 6.26
C PHE A 77 18.49 -5.35 5.54
N GLY A 78 19.82 -5.50 5.45
CA GLY A 78 20.51 -6.60 4.75
C GLY A 78 20.71 -6.39 3.25
N GLY A 79 20.36 -5.22 2.72
CA GLY A 79 20.59 -4.87 1.32
C GLY A 79 22.00 -4.33 1.04
N LYS A 80 22.35 -4.18 -0.24
CA LYS A 80 23.66 -3.63 -0.68
C LYS A 80 23.90 -2.18 -0.23
N LYS A 81 22.84 -1.43 0.04
CA LYS A 81 22.86 -0.02 0.49
C LYS A 81 21.95 0.17 1.68
N PHE A 82 22.30 1.08 2.58
CA PHE A 82 21.41 1.46 3.68
C PHE A 82 20.12 2.05 3.14
N GLY A 83 19.01 1.69 3.78
CA GLY A 83 17.71 2.26 3.51
C GLY A 83 17.56 3.64 4.17
N PHE A 84 16.79 4.51 3.54
CA PHE A 84 16.46 5.85 4.02
C PHE A 84 15.07 5.83 4.67
N LEU A 85 15.00 6.08 5.97
CA LEU A 85 13.77 6.12 6.77
C LEU A 85 13.53 7.55 7.27
N PRO A 86 12.60 8.33 6.66
CA PRO A 86 12.23 9.65 7.14
C PRO A 86 11.51 9.58 8.51
N PHE A 87 11.73 10.56 9.37
CA PHE A 87 11.10 10.62 10.69
C PHE A 87 9.56 10.62 10.64
N LYS A 88 8.98 11.30 9.66
CA LYS A 88 7.53 11.33 9.42
C LYS A 88 6.90 9.96 9.14
N ASP A 89 7.71 9.01 8.66
CA ASP A 89 7.29 7.65 8.28
C ASP A 89 7.59 6.64 9.41
N VAL A 90 7.97 7.11 10.62
CA VAL A 90 8.20 6.30 11.81
C VAL A 90 6.98 6.38 12.74
N LEU A 91 6.44 5.21 13.09
CA LEU A 91 5.35 5.10 14.04
C LEU A 91 5.81 5.40 15.47
N ARG A 92 4.95 6.05 16.26
CA ARG A 92 5.23 6.37 17.67
C ARG A 92 5.48 5.14 18.54
N GLU A 93 4.90 4.01 18.19
CA GLU A 93 5.10 2.70 18.85
C GLU A 93 6.54 2.21 18.74
N SER A 94 7.27 2.64 17.72
CA SER A 94 8.69 2.32 17.50
C SER A 94 9.65 3.27 18.22
N TYR A 95 9.14 4.27 18.93
CA TYR A 95 9.98 5.22 19.66
C TYR A 95 10.58 4.55 20.92
N VAL A 96 11.86 4.75 21.13
CA VAL A 96 12.49 4.44 22.40
C VAL A 96 12.02 5.48 23.42
N HIS A 97 11.33 5.01 24.46
CA HIS A 97 10.82 5.91 25.50
C HIS A 97 11.97 6.49 26.33
N THR A 98 12.34 7.71 26.03
CA THR A 98 13.19 8.53 26.88
C THR A 98 12.27 9.31 27.83
N GLY A 99 11.89 8.80 28.95
CA GLY A 99 11.07 9.30 30.08
C GLY A 99 10.59 10.77 30.15
N GLU A 100 11.02 11.64 29.26
CA GLU A 100 10.67 13.06 29.22
C GLU A 100 9.63 13.37 28.12
N LYS A 101 8.50 13.95 28.52
CA LYS A 101 7.50 14.52 27.60
C LYS A 101 8.03 15.86 27.05
N LYS A 102 8.78 15.84 25.95
CA LYS A 102 9.20 17.06 25.27
C LYS A 102 8.06 17.64 24.45
N ALA A 103 7.90 18.96 24.45
CA ALA A 103 6.88 19.68 23.68
C ALA A 103 7.07 19.49 22.15
N LYS A 104 8.32 19.28 21.69
CA LYS A 104 8.65 18.94 20.31
C LYS A 104 9.61 17.75 20.28
N VAL A 105 9.13 16.63 19.76
CA VAL A 105 9.92 15.40 19.61
C VAL A 105 10.78 15.52 18.35
N ARG A 106 12.08 15.23 18.49
CA ARG A 106 13.04 15.16 17.39
C ARG A 106 13.46 13.73 17.15
N ILE A 107 13.92 13.41 15.95
CA ILE A 107 14.31 12.05 15.58
C ILE A 107 15.37 11.45 16.51
N GLN A 108 16.37 12.25 16.92
CA GLN A 108 17.44 11.82 17.85
C GLN A 108 16.95 11.55 19.28
N ASP A 109 15.76 12.04 19.63
CA ASP A 109 15.21 11.84 20.97
C ASP A 109 14.49 10.49 21.09
N VAL A 110 14.15 9.85 19.98
CA VAL A 110 13.25 8.68 19.93
C VAL A 110 13.79 7.50 19.13
N LEU A 111 14.82 7.68 18.31
CA LEU A 111 15.51 6.62 17.60
C LEU A 111 16.97 6.53 18.01
N MET A 112 17.46 5.30 18.19
CA MET A 112 18.83 5.05 18.62
C MET A 112 19.57 4.14 17.62
N ARG A 113 20.87 4.36 17.46
CA ARG A 113 21.75 3.45 16.73
C ARG A 113 21.70 2.05 17.36
N GLY A 114 21.61 1.01 16.53
CA GLY A 114 21.50 -0.37 16.98
C GLY A 114 20.07 -0.83 17.31
N GLN A 115 19.09 0.09 17.32
CA GLN A 115 17.68 -0.26 17.52
C GLN A 115 17.19 -1.12 16.36
N LYS A 116 16.49 -2.22 16.70
CA LYS A 116 15.77 -3.05 15.71
C LYS A 116 14.41 -2.43 15.41
N ILE A 117 14.06 -2.37 14.12
CA ILE A 117 12.82 -1.76 13.66
C ILE A 117 12.29 -2.53 12.43
N LEU A 118 10.97 -2.74 12.37
CA LEU A 118 10.33 -3.26 11.18
C LEU A 118 10.20 -2.15 10.15
N VAL A 119 10.60 -2.43 8.91
CA VAL A 119 10.51 -1.48 7.80
C VAL A 119 10.00 -2.13 6.55
N GLN A 120 9.25 -1.38 5.74
CA GLN A 120 8.79 -1.76 4.42
C GLN A 120 9.43 -0.88 3.36
N VAL A 121 9.87 -1.48 2.26
CA VAL A 121 10.43 -0.74 1.12
C VAL A 121 9.31 -0.08 0.34
N THR A 122 9.32 1.24 0.28
CA THR A 122 8.32 2.03 -0.49
C THR A 122 8.81 2.40 -1.88
N LYS A 123 10.12 2.64 -2.02
CA LYS A 123 10.78 2.93 -3.31
C LYS A 123 12.10 2.20 -3.37
N GLU A 124 12.40 1.63 -4.53
CA GLU A 124 13.69 0.98 -4.77
C GLU A 124 14.84 1.98 -4.86
N SER A 125 16.04 1.44 -4.72
CA SER A 125 17.28 2.22 -4.92
C SER A 125 17.30 2.83 -6.32
N ARG A 126 17.74 4.09 -6.39
CA ARG A 126 18.05 4.76 -7.65
C ARG A 126 19.44 5.36 -7.58
N ASP A 127 20.24 5.11 -8.61
CA ASP A 127 21.61 5.64 -8.74
C ASP A 127 22.45 5.38 -7.47
N ALA A 128 22.97 6.43 -6.85
CA ALA A 128 23.76 6.37 -5.62
C ALA A 128 22.92 6.23 -4.35
N LYS A 129 21.57 6.47 -4.40
CA LYS A 129 20.70 6.51 -3.22
C LYS A 129 20.16 5.12 -2.89
N GLY A 130 20.14 4.78 -1.60
CA GLY A 130 19.47 3.58 -1.08
C GLY A 130 17.94 3.64 -1.22
N PRO A 131 17.23 2.51 -0.96
CA PRO A 131 15.79 2.47 -1.03
C PRO A 131 15.14 3.35 0.04
N SER A 132 13.96 3.88 -0.24
CA SER A 132 13.13 4.55 0.76
C SER A 132 12.35 3.54 1.56
N LEU A 133 12.35 3.70 2.86
CA LEU A 133 11.69 2.84 3.82
C LEU A 133 10.55 3.56 4.53
N ASN A 134 9.58 2.80 5.01
CA ASN A 134 8.50 3.23 5.90
C ASN A 134 8.39 2.22 7.06
N ASN A 135 8.16 2.69 8.26
CA ASN A 135 7.93 1.84 9.43
C ASN A 135 6.42 1.49 9.57
N ALA A 136 5.52 2.31 9.04
CA ALA A 136 4.11 1.97 8.95
C ALA A 136 3.89 0.95 7.82
N LEU A 137 3.58 -0.31 8.19
CA LEU A 137 3.37 -1.37 7.23
C LEU A 137 2.06 -1.18 6.47
N SER A 138 2.09 -1.49 5.17
CA SER A 138 0.93 -1.43 4.29
C SER A 138 0.83 -2.72 3.48
N ILE A 139 -0.30 -3.42 3.60
CA ILE A 139 -0.57 -4.68 2.90
C ILE A 139 -1.67 -4.43 1.89
N PRO A 140 -1.34 -4.24 0.62
CA PRO A 140 -2.31 -3.99 -0.42
C PRO A 140 -3.01 -5.28 -0.87
N GLY A 141 -4.33 -5.31 -0.73
CA GLY A 141 -5.20 -6.29 -1.36
C GLY A 141 -5.86 -5.73 -2.63
N ARG A 142 -6.71 -6.55 -3.26
CA ARG A 142 -7.42 -6.16 -4.49
C ARG A 142 -8.41 -5.01 -4.26
N PHE A 143 -9.20 -5.10 -3.20
CA PHE A 143 -10.31 -4.16 -2.91
C PHE A 143 -10.00 -3.21 -1.76
N LEU A 144 -9.07 -3.58 -0.90
CA LEU A 144 -8.71 -2.84 0.30
C LEU A 144 -7.21 -2.88 0.56
N VAL A 145 -6.73 -1.95 1.37
CA VAL A 145 -5.35 -1.93 1.88
C VAL A 145 -5.44 -1.92 3.40
N LEU A 146 -4.77 -2.88 4.04
CA LEU A 146 -4.57 -2.86 5.49
C LEU A 146 -3.33 -2.00 5.80
N MET A 147 -3.45 -1.05 6.72
CA MET A 147 -2.36 -0.15 7.09
C MET A 147 -2.19 -0.10 8.61
N GLN A 148 -0.95 -0.01 9.04
CA GLN A 148 -0.62 0.20 10.45
C GLN A 148 -0.56 1.71 10.78
N GLY A 149 -1.06 2.08 11.97
CA GLY A 149 -0.96 3.44 12.52
C GLY A 149 -1.87 4.49 11.88
N GLN A 150 -2.84 4.09 11.04
CA GLN A 150 -3.79 5.00 10.41
C GLN A 150 -5.22 4.51 10.61
N GLY A 151 -6.16 5.44 10.81
CA GLY A 151 -7.58 5.12 10.86
C GLY A 151 -8.12 4.65 9.51
N SER A 152 -9.28 3.99 9.55
CA SER A 152 -9.94 3.48 8.36
C SER A 152 -10.46 4.60 7.45
N ALA A 153 -10.39 4.40 6.14
CA ALA A 153 -10.75 5.41 5.14
C ALA A 153 -11.29 4.78 3.84
N VAL A 154 -11.90 5.63 3.01
CA VAL A 154 -12.33 5.28 1.65
C VAL A 154 -11.50 6.08 0.66
N SER A 155 -11.06 5.45 -0.43
CA SER A 155 -10.24 6.08 -1.48
C SER A 155 -10.84 7.41 -1.94
N ARG A 156 -10.00 8.45 -2.05
CA ARG A 156 -10.40 9.78 -2.55
C ARG A 156 -10.85 9.77 -4.00
N LYS A 157 -10.48 8.72 -4.76
CA LYS A 157 -10.86 8.54 -6.18
C LYS A 157 -12.30 8.05 -6.35
N ILE A 158 -13.01 7.71 -5.26
CA ILE A 158 -14.44 7.38 -5.29
C ILE A 158 -15.17 8.70 -5.11
N GLU A 159 -15.74 9.23 -6.20
CA GLU A 159 -16.36 10.56 -6.24
C GLU A 159 -17.83 10.53 -5.79
N ASP A 160 -18.52 9.40 -5.98
CA ASP A 160 -19.92 9.24 -5.59
C ASP A 160 -20.09 9.28 -4.06
N GLU A 161 -20.72 10.31 -3.56
CA GLU A 161 -20.95 10.53 -2.13
C GLU A 161 -21.82 9.44 -1.50
N SER A 162 -22.80 8.89 -2.22
CA SER A 162 -23.68 7.84 -1.73
C SER A 162 -22.91 6.52 -1.53
N GLU A 163 -22.08 6.16 -2.50
CA GLU A 163 -21.21 4.99 -2.39
C GLU A 163 -20.14 5.17 -1.31
N ARG A 164 -19.57 6.37 -1.19
CA ARG A 164 -18.61 6.67 -0.10
C ARG A 164 -19.20 6.49 1.27
N LYS A 165 -20.47 6.92 1.46
CA LYS A 165 -21.17 6.78 2.75
C LYS A 165 -21.39 5.31 3.10
N LYS A 166 -21.92 4.51 2.16
CA LYS A 166 -22.10 3.07 2.34
C LYS A 166 -20.80 2.36 2.68
N LEU A 167 -19.71 2.66 1.92
CA LEU A 167 -18.41 2.05 2.16
C LEU A 167 -17.80 2.45 3.51
N LYS A 168 -18.05 3.67 4.00
CA LYS A 168 -17.65 4.09 5.35
C LYS A 168 -18.42 3.34 6.44
N GLU A 169 -19.71 3.11 6.25
CA GLU A 169 -20.54 2.32 7.17
C GLU A 169 -20.00 0.88 7.24
N ILE A 170 -19.73 0.25 6.09
CA ILE A 170 -19.15 -1.10 6.05
C ILE A 170 -17.81 -1.15 6.79
N VAL A 171 -16.93 -0.16 6.59
CA VAL A 171 -15.62 -0.12 7.26
C VAL A 171 -15.74 0.09 8.77
N ALA A 172 -16.76 0.84 9.21
CA ALA A 172 -17.00 1.07 10.64
C ALA A 172 -17.47 -0.19 11.38
N ASP A 173 -18.08 -1.14 10.67
CA ASP A 173 -18.52 -2.43 11.22
C ASP A 173 -17.39 -3.45 11.39
N PHE A 174 -16.19 -3.16 10.84
CA PHE A 174 -15.02 -4.04 11.06
C PHE A 174 -14.43 -3.80 12.46
N ASP A 175 -14.38 -4.85 13.26
CA ASP A 175 -13.68 -4.85 14.55
C ASP A 175 -12.18 -5.00 14.33
N LEU A 176 -11.49 -3.86 14.13
CA LEU A 176 -10.06 -3.80 13.92
C LEU A 176 -9.35 -3.33 15.18
N PRO A 177 -8.17 -3.85 15.48
CA PRO A 177 -7.30 -3.28 16.50
C PRO A 177 -7.03 -1.78 16.27
N ASP A 178 -6.95 -0.99 17.35
CA ASP A 178 -6.79 0.48 17.29
C ASP A 178 -5.58 0.96 16.48
N ASN A 179 -4.56 0.10 16.36
CA ASN A 179 -3.33 0.40 15.61
C ASN A 179 -3.40 0.01 14.12
N LEU A 180 -4.54 -0.51 13.65
CA LEU A 180 -4.76 -0.89 12.26
C LEU A 180 -5.88 -0.07 11.63
N GLY A 181 -5.78 0.18 10.34
CA GLY A 181 -6.80 0.83 9.55
C GLY A 181 -6.96 0.17 8.18
N LEU A 182 -8.15 0.31 7.60
CA LEU A 182 -8.46 -0.17 6.26
C LEU A 182 -8.69 1.00 5.32
N ILE A 183 -8.14 0.91 4.11
CA ILE A 183 -8.48 1.83 3.02
C ILE A 183 -9.19 1.05 1.93
N ILE A 184 -10.47 1.38 1.66
CA ILE A 184 -11.18 0.81 0.52
C ILE A 184 -10.69 1.44 -0.77
N ARG A 185 -10.32 0.60 -1.73
CA ARG A 185 -9.88 0.99 -3.08
C ARG A 185 -11.06 1.16 -4.02
N THR A 186 -10.86 1.87 -5.15
CA THR A 186 -11.88 2.04 -6.20
C THR A 186 -12.42 0.71 -6.74
N ALA A 187 -11.60 -0.35 -6.76
CA ALA A 187 -12.01 -1.69 -7.17
C ALA A 187 -13.03 -2.36 -6.22
N GLY A 188 -13.21 -1.81 -5.00
CA GLY A 188 -14.19 -2.28 -4.02
C GLY A 188 -15.60 -1.72 -4.21
N VAL A 189 -15.78 -0.72 -5.09
CA VAL A 189 -17.11 -0.13 -5.37
C VAL A 189 -18.02 -1.18 -6.01
N GLY A 190 -19.27 -1.28 -5.50
CA GLY A 190 -20.27 -2.23 -6.00
C GLY A 190 -19.96 -3.70 -5.72
N ARG A 191 -19.06 -4.00 -4.77
CA ARG A 191 -18.81 -5.35 -4.26
C ARG A 191 -19.46 -5.51 -2.89
N ASN A 192 -20.17 -6.64 -2.73
CA ASN A 192 -20.75 -7.09 -1.46
C ASN A 192 -19.77 -8.01 -0.75
#